data_048993fb18329565320ac4db0ceaf642
#
_entry.id   048993fb18329565320ac4db0ceaf642
#
_cell.length_a   1.000
_cell.length_b   1.000
_cell.length_c   1.000
_cell.angle_alpha   90.00
_cell.angle_beta   90.00
_cell.angle_gamma   90.00
#
_symmetry.space_group_name_H-M   'P 1'
#
loop_
_entity.id
_entity.type
_entity.pdbx_description
1 polymer ?
#
loop_
_entity_poly.entity_id
_entity_poly.type
_entity_poly.pdbx_seq_one_letter_code
_entity_poly.pdbx_strand_id
1 'polypeptide(L)'
;MLKKTALALAVLIASFDAQAAEALRVAADPIPHAQILEYVQKLDPQLQLKIIEIPNGVNSNELLAHGDVDANYFQHLPYLHSQEQALGQKFTVAATVHIEPLGIYSHRHTSFAQVPDKGTVAVPNNVTNLSRALYLLQANGLITLKPGFNDPAKDQATPKDIAENPRHLKILEIESPQIPRALDDVDLAVINGNYALEAGLSPAKDALELEKAQGNPYANILVTTPKLQDDPRIKQLAKDLNSPEVAKFITEKYAGSVIPVAVE
;
A
#
# COMPACT_ATOMS: atom_id res chain seq x y z
N MET A 1 -52.99 -59.27 -34.23
CA MET A 1 -52.99 -58.28 -33.12
C MET A 1 -51.54 -57.98 -32.74
N LEU A 2 -50.97 -56.94 -33.28
CA LEU A 2 -49.57 -56.51 -32.94
C LEU A 2 -49.63 -55.40 -31.87
N LYS A 3 -49.12 -55.71 -30.69
CA LYS A 3 -48.93 -54.71 -29.65
C LYS A 3 -47.61 -53.92 -29.93
N LYS A 4 -47.74 -52.66 -30.24
CA LYS A 4 -46.58 -51.71 -30.33
C LYS A 4 -46.26 -51.20 -28.94
N THR A 5 -45.11 -51.61 -28.40
CA THR A 5 -44.58 -51.11 -27.16
C THR A 5 -43.68 -49.87 -27.53
N ALA A 6 -44.12 -48.65 -27.15
CA ALA A 6 -43.32 -47.45 -27.30
C ALA A 6 -42.38 -47.30 -26.10
N LEU A 7 -41.09 -47.35 -26.33
CA LEU A 7 -40.05 -47.10 -25.34
C LEU A 7 -39.77 -45.58 -25.26
N ALA A 8 -40.24 -44.95 -24.20
CA ALA A 8 -39.94 -43.53 -23.93
C ALA A 8 -38.55 -43.42 -23.34
N LEU A 9 -37.60 -42.84 -24.10
CA LEU A 9 -36.26 -42.52 -23.64
C LEU A 9 -36.31 -41.16 -22.94
N ALA A 10 -36.30 -41.16 -21.61
CA ALA A 10 -36.18 -39.94 -20.82
C ALA A 10 -34.71 -39.49 -20.81
N VAL A 11 -34.40 -38.45 -21.57
CA VAL A 11 -33.10 -37.77 -21.50
C VAL A 11 -33.11 -36.87 -20.26
N LEU A 12 -32.39 -37.24 -19.20
CA LEU A 12 -32.08 -36.36 -18.08
C LEU A 12 -31.05 -35.36 -18.58
N ILE A 13 -31.49 -34.15 -18.85
CA ILE A 13 -30.60 -32.99 -19.02
C ILE A 13 -30.20 -32.55 -17.60
N ALA A 14 -29.03 -32.97 -17.15
CA ALA A 14 -28.40 -32.40 -15.96
C ALA A 14 -28.01 -30.96 -16.30
N SER A 15 -28.81 -30.00 -15.87
CA SER A 15 -28.44 -28.58 -15.87
C SER A 15 -27.31 -28.42 -14.85
N PHE A 16 -26.07 -28.34 -15.31
CA PHE A 16 -25.00 -27.79 -14.50
C PHE A 16 -25.31 -26.28 -14.38
N ASP A 17 -25.97 -25.90 -13.30
CA ASP A 17 -25.92 -24.52 -12.84
C ASP A 17 -24.46 -24.24 -12.51
N ALA A 18 -23.73 -23.67 -13.48
CA ALA A 18 -22.45 -23.02 -13.22
C ALA A 18 -22.76 -21.83 -12.33
N GLN A 19 -22.74 -22.03 -11.02
CA GLN A 19 -22.82 -20.96 -10.05
C GLN A 19 -21.65 -20.05 -10.37
N ALA A 20 -21.92 -18.88 -10.93
CA ALA A 20 -20.89 -17.89 -11.19
C ALA A 20 -20.14 -17.65 -9.88
N ALA A 21 -18.84 -17.89 -9.87
CA ALA A 21 -18.04 -17.70 -8.66
C ALA A 21 -18.26 -16.26 -8.18
N GLU A 22 -18.59 -16.11 -6.90
CA GLU A 22 -18.79 -14.78 -6.31
C GLU A 22 -17.50 -13.97 -6.49
N ALA A 23 -17.64 -12.70 -6.93
CA ALA A 23 -16.50 -11.83 -7.16
C ALA A 23 -15.69 -11.62 -5.87
N LEU A 24 -14.36 -11.67 -5.97
CA LEU A 24 -13.46 -11.41 -4.87
C LEU A 24 -13.47 -9.91 -4.54
N ARG A 25 -13.89 -9.57 -3.33
CA ARG A 25 -13.99 -8.18 -2.85
C ARG A 25 -12.63 -7.73 -2.31
N VAL A 26 -12.02 -6.73 -2.96
CA VAL A 26 -10.70 -6.23 -2.58
C VAL A 26 -10.78 -4.74 -2.29
N ALA A 27 -10.50 -4.36 -1.04
CA ALA A 27 -10.36 -2.96 -0.65
C ALA A 27 -8.98 -2.44 -1.07
N ALA A 28 -8.91 -1.27 -1.67
CA ALA A 28 -7.66 -0.68 -2.13
C ALA A 28 -7.71 0.86 -2.10
N ASP A 29 -6.56 1.48 -1.89
CA ASP A 29 -6.43 2.91 -2.14
C ASP A 29 -6.50 3.18 -3.65
N PRO A 30 -7.00 4.37 -4.07
CA PRO A 30 -7.23 4.65 -5.50
C PRO A 30 -5.97 4.52 -6.35
N ILE A 31 -4.85 5.10 -5.90
CA ILE A 31 -3.57 5.16 -6.63
C ILE A 31 -2.42 4.75 -5.69
N PRO A 32 -1.54 3.84 -6.07
CA PRO A 32 -1.51 3.05 -7.32
C PRO A 32 -2.34 1.75 -7.24
N HIS A 33 -2.84 1.37 -6.06
CA HIS A 33 -3.33 0.04 -5.72
C HIS A 33 -4.55 -0.39 -6.57
N ALA A 34 -5.63 0.40 -6.59
CA ALA A 34 -6.81 0.07 -7.40
C ALA A 34 -6.47 0.03 -8.89
N GLN A 35 -5.61 0.94 -9.37
CA GLN A 35 -5.16 0.95 -10.76
C GLN A 35 -4.37 -0.30 -11.15
N ILE A 36 -3.57 -0.85 -10.22
CA ILE A 36 -2.85 -2.12 -10.44
C ILE A 36 -3.85 -3.29 -10.48
N LEU A 37 -4.84 -3.32 -9.56
CA LEU A 37 -5.90 -4.33 -9.57
C LEU A 37 -6.76 -4.28 -10.84
N GLU A 38 -7.08 -3.08 -11.33
CA GLU A 38 -7.79 -2.91 -12.60
C GLU A 38 -6.98 -3.46 -13.79
N TYR A 39 -5.66 -3.32 -13.75
CA TYR A 39 -4.79 -3.89 -14.76
C TYR A 39 -4.78 -5.42 -14.67
N VAL A 40 -4.69 -6.00 -13.46
CA VAL A 40 -4.82 -7.45 -13.24
C VAL A 40 -6.15 -7.97 -13.79
N GLN A 41 -7.26 -7.29 -13.51
CA GLN A 41 -8.58 -7.70 -14.01
C GLN A 41 -8.67 -7.71 -15.55
N LYS A 42 -7.90 -6.86 -16.24
CA LYS A 42 -7.79 -6.87 -17.71
C LYS A 42 -6.92 -8.02 -18.21
N LEU A 43 -5.88 -8.41 -17.45
CA LEU A 43 -5.00 -9.54 -17.79
C LEU A 43 -5.69 -10.87 -17.57
N ASP A 44 -6.39 -11.02 -16.45
CA ASP A 44 -7.16 -12.23 -16.11
C ASP A 44 -8.64 -11.91 -15.92
N PRO A 45 -9.43 -11.87 -17.00
CA PRO A 45 -10.88 -11.63 -16.94
C PRO A 45 -11.67 -12.75 -16.23
N GLN A 46 -11.04 -13.92 -16.01
CA GLN A 46 -11.69 -15.04 -15.31
C GLN A 46 -11.66 -14.83 -13.78
N LEU A 47 -10.67 -14.10 -13.30
CA LEU A 47 -10.62 -13.65 -11.90
C LEU A 47 -11.54 -12.45 -11.73
N GLN A 48 -12.78 -12.71 -11.33
CA GLN A 48 -13.74 -11.64 -11.11
C GLN A 48 -13.40 -10.88 -9.83
N LEU A 49 -12.92 -9.64 -9.98
CA LEU A 49 -12.64 -8.74 -8.87
C LEU A 49 -13.78 -7.74 -8.70
N LYS A 50 -14.15 -7.48 -7.45
CA LYS A 50 -14.91 -6.31 -7.02
C LYS A 50 -13.95 -5.39 -6.28
N ILE A 51 -13.33 -4.46 -7.00
CA ILE A 51 -12.41 -3.48 -6.45
C ILE A 51 -13.24 -2.44 -5.70
N ILE A 52 -12.92 -2.20 -4.43
CA ILE A 52 -13.59 -1.25 -3.56
C ILE A 52 -12.55 -0.20 -3.18
N GLU A 53 -12.61 0.95 -3.85
CA GLU A 53 -11.76 2.08 -3.50
C GLU A 53 -12.17 2.64 -2.14
N ILE A 54 -11.20 2.78 -1.23
CA ILE A 54 -11.45 3.19 0.14
C ILE A 54 -11.17 4.67 0.30
N PRO A 55 -12.15 5.45 0.79
CA PRO A 55 -11.94 6.84 1.12
C PRO A 55 -10.91 7.01 2.23
N ASN A 56 -10.12 8.09 2.16
CA ASN A 56 -9.19 8.44 3.22
C ASN A 56 -9.87 8.50 4.60
N GLY A 57 -9.25 7.87 5.59
CA GLY A 57 -9.76 7.79 6.96
C GLY A 57 -10.57 6.53 7.28
N VAL A 58 -10.88 5.67 6.28
CA VAL A 58 -11.49 4.36 6.52
C VAL A 58 -10.39 3.31 6.71
N ASN A 59 -10.53 2.49 7.74
CA ASN A 59 -9.57 1.42 8.04
C ASN A 59 -9.93 0.13 7.28
N SER A 60 -9.21 -0.15 6.20
CA SER A 60 -9.42 -1.36 5.39
C SER A 60 -9.16 -2.67 6.16
N ASN A 61 -8.36 -2.64 7.25
CA ASN A 61 -8.15 -3.82 8.09
C ASN A 61 -9.36 -4.13 8.97
N GLU A 62 -10.12 -3.12 9.40
CA GLU A 62 -11.40 -3.32 10.08
C GLU A 62 -12.44 -3.95 9.13
N LEU A 63 -12.53 -3.46 7.89
CA LEU A 63 -13.42 -4.04 6.88
C LEU A 63 -13.08 -5.52 6.63
N LEU A 64 -11.79 -5.84 6.56
CA LEU A 64 -11.32 -7.22 6.39
C LEU A 64 -11.63 -8.08 7.62
N ALA A 65 -11.44 -7.56 8.83
CA ALA A 65 -11.74 -8.27 10.09
C ALA A 65 -13.23 -8.59 10.22
N HIS A 66 -14.11 -7.70 9.76
CA HIS A 66 -15.57 -7.88 9.80
C HIS A 66 -16.10 -8.72 8.63
N GLY A 67 -15.28 -9.00 7.61
CA GLY A 67 -15.70 -9.77 6.42
C GLY A 67 -16.48 -8.94 5.41
N ASP A 68 -16.40 -7.61 5.48
CA ASP A 68 -16.97 -6.70 4.48
C ASP A 68 -16.21 -6.77 3.17
N VAL A 69 -14.93 -7.15 3.23
CA VAL A 69 -14.06 -7.45 2.08
C VAL A 69 -13.33 -8.78 2.31
N ASP A 70 -12.80 -9.38 1.24
CA ASP A 70 -12.09 -10.66 1.26
C ASP A 70 -10.58 -10.48 1.33
N ALA A 71 -10.09 -9.34 0.85
CA ALA A 71 -8.70 -8.92 0.90
C ALA A 71 -8.59 -7.39 0.93
N ASN A 72 -7.42 -6.89 1.30
CA ASN A 72 -7.05 -5.49 1.08
C ASN A 72 -5.65 -5.36 0.48
N TYR A 73 -5.43 -4.26 -0.22
CA TYR A 73 -4.17 -3.93 -0.86
C TYR A 73 -3.95 -2.41 -0.79
N PHE A 74 -3.21 -1.94 0.25
CA PHE A 74 -3.02 -0.52 0.52
C PHE A 74 -1.86 -0.24 1.50
N GLN A 75 -1.25 -1.26 2.11
CA GLN A 75 -0.39 -1.14 3.27
C GLN A 75 0.90 -1.93 3.14
N HIS A 76 1.90 -1.59 3.93
CA HIS A 76 3.14 -2.32 4.11
C HIS A 76 3.16 -3.16 5.40
N LEU A 77 4.05 -4.14 5.48
CA LEU A 77 4.11 -5.10 6.59
C LEU A 77 4.24 -4.45 7.98
N PRO A 78 5.10 -3.45 8.23
CA PRO A 78 5.17 -2.81 9.55
C PRO A 78 3.85 -2.16 9.97
N TYR A 79 3.09 -1.56 9.02
CA TYR A 79 1.77 -1.02 9.32
C TYR A 79 0.77 -2.13 9.66
N LEU A 80 0.77 -3.22 8.89
CA LEU A 80 -0.09 -4.38 9.18
C LEU A 80 0.15 -4.89 10.61
N HIS A 81 1.41 -5.08 11.03
CA HIS A 81 1.74 -5.54 12.38
C HIS A 81 1.20 -4.60 13.46
N SER A 82 1.30 -3.29 13.25
CA SER A 82 0.73 -2.29 14.17
C SER A 82 -0.80 -2.42 14.24
N GLN A 83 -1.47 -2.63 13.10
CA GLN A 83 -2.92 -2.81 13.04
C GLN A 83 -3.38 -4.13 13.67
N GLU A 84 -2.64 -5.21 13.49
CA GLU A 84 -2.90 -6.49 14.15
C GLU A 84 -2.90 -6.34 15.68
N GLN A 85 -1.96 -5.58 16.23
CA GLN A 85 -1.89 -5.29 17.66
C GLN A 85 -3.08 -4.42 18.12
N ALA A 86 -3.40 -3.38 17.37
CA ALA A 86 -4.48 -2.45 17.70
C ALA A 86 -5.87 -3.12 17.64
N LEU A 87 -6.10 -3.99 16.66
CA LEU A 87 -7.37 -4.67 16.44
C LEU A 87 -7.49 -5.99 17.23
N GLY A 88 -6.39 -6.51 17.76
CA GLY A 88 -6.37 -7.85 18.38
C GLY A 88 -6.69 -8.97 17.37
N GLN A 89 -6.40 -8.76 16.08
CA GLN A 89 -6.70 -9.68 14.99
C GLN A 89 -5.40 -10.15 14.33
N LYS A 90 -5.48 -11.28 13.62
CA LYS A 90 -4.40 -11.79 12.78
C LYS A 90 -4.83 -11.85 11.33
N PHE A 91 -3.94 -11.45 10.47
CA PHE A 91 -4.14 -11.46 9.03
C PHE A 91 -3.05 -12.30 8.35
N THR A 92 -3.25 -12.60 7.07
CA THR A 92 -2.30 -13.36 6.24
C THR A 92 -1.85 -12.52 5.08
N VAL A 93 -0.54 -12.36 4.92
CA VAL A 93 0.05 -11.76 3.73
C VAL A 93 0.01 -12.77 2.60
N ALA A 94 -0.70 -12.43 1.52
CA ALA A 94 -0.84 -13.29 0.35
C ALA A 94 0.21 -12.97 -0.72
N ALA A 95 0.63 -11.72 -0.86
CA ALA A 95 1.69 -11.30 -1.79
C ALA A 95 2.39 -10.03 -1.30
N THR A 96 3.65 -9.87 -1.71
CA THR A 96 4.41 -8.62 -1.64
C THR A 96 4.54 -8.10 -3.07
N VAL A 97 4.11 -6.86 -3.35
CA VAL A 97 3.85 -6.44 -4.73
C VAL A 97 4.76 -5.31 -5.20
N HIS A 98 4.80 -4.17 -4.49
CA HIS A 98 5.55 -3.00 -4.92
C HIS A 98 6.04 -2.17 -3.73
N ILE A 99 6.96 -1.27 -4.00
CA ILE A 99 7.46 -0.27 -3.06
C ILE A 99 7.01 1.10 -3.54
N GLU A 100 6.50 1.91 -2.61
CA GLU A 100 6.28 3.33 -2.78
C GLU A 100 7.31 4.07 -1.92
N PRO A 101 8.41 4.56 -2.50
CA PRO A 101 9.39 5.30 -1.72
C PRO A 101 8.77 6.49 -1.02
N LEU A 102 8.97 6.59 0.29
CA LEU A 102 8.60 7.78 1.03
C LEU A 102 9.47 8.94 0.57
N GLY A 103 8.90 10.14 0.39
CA GLY A 103 9.64 11.27 -0.15
C GLY A 103 9.60 12.50 0.76
N ILE A 104 10.65 13.32 0.67
CA ILE A 104 10.71 14.67 1.25
C ILE A 104 10.46 15.67 0.14
N TYR A 105 9.47 16.52 0.34
CA TYR A 105 9.01 17.52 -0.65
C TYR A 105 9.07 18.93 -0.07
N SER A 106 9.14 19.91 -0.94
CA SER A 106 9.00 21.32 -0.59
C SER A 106 8.50 22.12 -1.78
N HIS A 107 7.59 23.08 -1.52
CA HIS A 107 7.25 24.13 -2.48
C HIS A 107 8.10 25.41 -2.27
N ARG A 108 8.78 25.52 -1.13
CA ARG A 108 9.54 26.72 -0.73
C ARG A 108 11.02 26.61 -1.01
N HIS A 109 11.57 25.40 -1.02
CA HIS A 109 13.00 25.15 -1.09
C HIS A 109 13.34 24.13 -2.16
N THR A 110 14.47 24.30 -2.82
CA THR A 110 15.01 23.37 -3.82
C THR A 110 16.15 22.51 -3.28
N SER A 111 16.57 22.76 -2.04
CA SER A 111 17.56 21.95 -1.32
C SER A 111 17.41 22.09 0.18
N PHE A 112 17.89 21.10 0.93
CA PHE A 112 17.87 21.12 2.40
C PHE A 112 18.71 22.28 2.98
N ALA A 113 19.74 22.75 2.25
CA ALA A 113 20.57 23.87 2.69
C ALA A 113 19.78 25.18 2.86
N GLN A 114 18.69 25.35 2.12
CA GLN A 114 17.83 26.55 2.15
C GLN A 114 16.81 26.55 3.30
N VAL A 115 16.59 25.39 3.96
CA VAL A 115 15.64 25.30 5.07
C VAL A 115 16.16 26.15 6.25
N PRO A 116 15.35 27.09 6.77
CA PRO A 116 15.79 27.99 7.82
C PRO A 116 15.96 27.30 9.18
N ASP A 117 16.66 27.95 10.10
CA ASP A 117 16.59 27.60 11.52
C ASP A 117 15.14 27.67 12.00
N LYS A 118 14.71 26.69 12.80
CA LYS A 118 13.32 26.51 13.24
C LYS A 118 12.30 26.27 12.12
N GLY A 119 12.78 25.85 10.94
CA GLY A 119 11.91 25.44 9.83
C GLY A 119 10.94 24.33 10.24
N THR A 120 9.79 24.28 9.56
CA THR A 120 8.72 23.33 9.84
C THR A 120 8.81 22.12 8.93
N VAL A 121 8.59 20.91 9.51
CA VAL A 121 8.59 19.65 8.77
C VAL A 121 7.31 18.88 9.10
N ALA A 122 6.41 18.76 8.13
CA ALA A 122 5.23 17.92 8.27
C ALA A 122 5.60 16.44 8.07
N VAL A 123 5.13 15.58 8.96
CA VAL A 123 5.36 14.12 8.95
C VAL A 123 4.08 13.36 9.25
N PRO A 124 3.93 12.09 8.79
CA PRO A 124 2.80 11.25 9.17
C PRO A 124 2.64 11.11 10.69
N ASN A 125 1.41 11.08 11.17
CA ASN A 125 1.12 10.93 12.62
C ASN A 125 0.92 9.47 13.05
N ASN A 126 0.73 8.52 12.12
CA ASN A 126 0.67 7.11 12.49
C ASN A 126 2.06 6.55 12.84
N VAL A 127 2.11 5.71 13.86
CA VAL A 127 3.35 5.27 14.51
C VAL A 127 4.42 4.77 13.52
N THR A 128 4.03 3.94 12.58
CA THR A 128 4.99 3.31 11.66
C THR A 128 5.53 4.27 10.60
N ASN A 129 4.67 5.09 9.99
CA ASN A 129 5.11 6.07 9.00
C ASN A 129 5.76 7.31 9.64
N LEU A 130 5.39 7.67 10.88
CA LEU A 130 6.12 8.68 11.66
C LEU A 130 7.57 8.23 11.87
N SER A 131 7.77 7.03 12.37
CA SER A 131 9.10 6.45 12.55
C SER A 131 9.88 6.43 11.23
N ARG A 132 9.27 5.91 10.17
CA ARG A 132 9.83 5.87 8.81
C ARG A 132 10.28 7.26 8.33
N ALA A 133 9.46 8.29 8.57
CA ALA A 133 9.80 9.68 8.23
C ALA A 133 11.02 10.19 8.99
N LEU A 134 11.13 9.88 10.28
CA LEU A 134 12.30 10.28 11.09
C LEU A 134 13.58 9.60 10.59
N TYR A 135 13.53 8.34 10.19
CA TYR A 135 14.68 7.66 9.57
C TYR A 135 15.07 8.29 8.24
N LEU A 136 14.09 8.71 7.43
CA LEU A 136 14.37 9.40 6.17
C LEU A 136 15.03 10.78 6.42
N LEU A 137 14.55 11.54 7.41
CA LEU A 137 15.17 12.79 7.82
C LEU A 137 16.60 12.58 8.34
N GLN A 138 16.84 11.53 9.13
CA GLN A 138 18.19 11.16 9.59
C GLN A 138 19.10 10.79 8.43
N ALA A 139 18.63 9.97 7.48
CA ALA A 139 19.41 9.56 6.31
C ALA A 139 19.89 10.76 5.47
N ASN A 140 19.18 11.88 5.56
CA ASN A 140 19.51 13.13 4.87
C ASN A 140 20.21 14.17 5.75
N GLY A 141 20.65 13.78 6.95
CA GLY A 141 21.42 14.63 7.85
C GLY A 141 20.64 15.81 8.45
N LEU A 142 19.30 15.74 8.44
CA LEU A 142 18.43 16.79 8.99
C LEU A 142 18.27 16.66 10.51
N ILE A 143 18.31 15.43 11.01
CA ILE A 143 18.28 15.08 12.44
C ILE A 143 19.20 13.88 12.68
N THR A 144 19.50 13.61 13.96
CA THR A 144 20.13 12.37 14.42
C THR A 144 19.25 11.72 15.48
N LEU A 145 18.94 10.44 15.32
CA LEU A 145 18.22 9.66 16.34
C LEU A 145 19.18 9.17 17.42
N LYS A 146 18.67 8.87 18.60
CA LYS A 146 19.43 8.29 19.71
C LYS A 146 20.08 6.96 19.34
N PRO A 147 21.19 6.57 19.98
CA PRO A 147 21.76 5.24 19.82
C PRO A 147 20.72 4.15 20.09
N GLY A 148 20.71 3.11 19.25
CA GLY A 148 19.74 2.01 19.34
C GLY A 148 18.67 2.04 18.25
N PHE A 149 18.45 3.18 17.60
CA PHE A 149 17.54 3.28 16.45
C PHE A 149 18.33 3.05 15.14
N ASN A 150 18.54 1.77 14.80
CA ASN A 150 19.37 1.37 13.66
C ASN A 150 18.60 0.60 12.57
N ASP A 151 17.47 0.03 12.91
CA ASP A 151 16.65 -0.78 12.00
C ASP A 151 15.23 -0.22 11.91
N PRO A 152 14.90 0.50 10.82
CA PRO A 152 13.59 1.13 10.68
C PRO A 152 12.43 0.13 10.63
N ALA A 153 12.70 -1.15 10.37
CA ALA A 153 11.68 -2.20 10.38
C ALA A 153 11.33 -2.68 11.81
N LYS A 154 12.23 -2.45 12.77
CA LYS A 154 12.10 -2.96 14.16
C LYS A 154 12.01 -1.85 15.20
N ASP A 155 12.80 -0.79 15.02
CA ASP A 155 12.98 0.26 16.01
C ASP A 155 12.07 1.44 15.68
N GLN A 156 10.92 1.53 16.32
CA GLN A 156 9.96 2.62 16.07
C GLN A 156 10.37 3.90 16.81
N ALA A 157 10.93 4.84 16.06
CA ALA A 157 11.33 6.15 16.58
C ALA A 157 10.13 7.11 16.68
N THR A 158 10.20 7.99 17.68
CA THR A 158 9.29 9.13 17.88
C THR A 158 10.09 10.43 17.91
N PRO A 159 9.49 11.61 17.83
CA PRO A 159 10.22 12.89 17.98
C PRO A 159 11.01 13.03 19.29
N LYS A 160 10.62 12.29 20.35
CA LYS A 160 11.36 12.23 21.64
C LYS A 160 12.70 11.50 21.52
N ASP A 161 12.89 10.74 20.44
CA ASP A 161 14.09 9.95 20.18
C ASP A 161 15.09 10.68 19.29
N ILE A 162 14.81 11.93 18.94
CA ILE A 162 15.76 12.81 18.26
C ILE A 162 16.84 13.23 19.28
N ALA A 163 18.10 12.84 19.00
CA ALA A 163 19.25 13.21 19.82
C ALA A 163 19.82 14.58 19.40
N GLU A 164 19.89 14.82 18.07
CA GLU A 164 20.39 16.06 17.52
C GLU A 164 19.42 16.60 16.47
N ASN A 165 19.19 17.90 16.54
CA ASN A 165 18.37 18.66 15.60
C ASN A 165 19.06 20.02 15.38
N PRO A 166 20.14 20.05 14.56
CA PRO A 166 21.03 21.19 14.48
C PRO A 166 20.36 22.47 13.94
N ARG A 167 19.24 22.33 13.22
CA ARG A 167 18.44 23.46 12.72
C ARG A 167 17.18 23.73 13.55
N HIS A 168 17.01 23.08 14.69
CA HIS A 168 15.85 23.24 15.56
C HIS A 168 14.52 23.06 14.81
N LEU A 169 14.48 22.12 13.83
CA LEU A 169 13.31 21.85 13.01
C LEU A 169 12.09 21.52 13.89
N LYS A 170 10.96 22.08 13.55
CA LYS A 170 9.67 21.81 14.20
C LYS A 170 8.99 20.67 13.49
N ILE A 171 8.91 19.52 14.13
CA ILE A 171 8.22 18.34 13.61
C ILE A 171 6.70 18.49 13.86
N LEU A 172 5.93 18.51 12.77
CA LEU A 172 4.48 18.63 12.78
C LEU A 172 3.87 17.30 12.36
N GLU A 173 3.26 16.59 13.29
CA GLU A 173 2.58 15.33 13.03
C GLU A 173 1.20 15.59 12.44
N ILE A 174 0.96 15.14 11.22
CA ILE A 174 -0.28 15.37 10.45
C ILE A 174 -0.77 14.02 9.92
N GLU A 175 -2.08 13.84 9.80
CA GLU A 175 -2.63 12.67 9.12
C GLU A 175 -2.10 12.56 7.68
N SER A 176 -1.58 11.39 7.32
CA SER A 176 -0.88 11.18 6.05
C SER A 176 -1.61 11.71 4.81
N PRO A 177 -2.95 11.51 4.65
CA PRO A 177 -3.69 12.04 3.50
C PRO A 177 -3.77 13.58 3.46
N GLN A 178 -3.52 14.26 4.58
CA GLN A 178 -3.60 15.72 4.67
C GLN A 178 -2.26 16.42 4.40
N ILE A 179 -1.14 15.69 4.48
CA ILE A 179 0.19 16.28 4.35
C ILE A 179 0.40 16.99 3.00
N PRO A 180 -0.04 16.45 1.84
CA PRO A 180 0.12 17.16 0.57
C PRO A 180 -0.50 18.55 0.55
N ARG A 181 -1.59 18.76 1.29
CA ARG A 181 -2.27 20.06 1.39
C ARG A 181 -1.51 21.07 2.25
N ALA A 182 -0.62 20.58 3.11
CA ALA A 182 0.19 21.43 3.98
C ALA A 182 1.49 21.92 3.30
N LEU A 183 1.79 21.49 2.06
CA LEU A 183 3.06 21.81 1.37
C LEU A 183 3.34 23.30 1.24
N ASP A 184 2.31 24.13 1.07
CA ASP A 184 2.46 25.58 0.97
C ASP A 184 2.71 26.25 2.32
N ASP A 185 2.37 25.57 3.42
CA ASP A 185 2.42 26.10 4.79
C ASP A 185 3.68 25.66 5.57
N VAL A 186 4.43 24.68 5.06
CA VAL A 186 5.60 24.11 5.73
C VAL A 186 6.86 24.27 4.89
N ASP A 187 8.02 24.16 5.53
CA ASP A 187 9.31 24.18 4.83
C ASP A 187 9.60 22.87 4.15
N LEU A 188 9.33 21.76 4.80
CA LEU A 188 9.44 20.40 4.26
C LEU A 188 8.19 19.59 4.62
N ALA A 189 7.84 18.64 3.76
CA ALA A 189 6.81 17.64 4.03
C ALA A 189 7.30 16.25 3.65
N VAL A 190 7.11 15.27 4.54
CA VAL A 190 7.39 13.86 4.28
C VAL A 190 6.08 13.19 3.90
N ILE A 191 5.97 12.74 2.65
CA ILE A 191 4.70 12.30 2.05
C ILE A 191 4.84 10.86 1.55
N ASN A 192 3.85 10.01 1.87
CA ASN A 192 3.73 8.67 1.30
C ASN A 192 3.45 8.72 -0.21
N GLY A 193 3.98 7.75 -0.95
CA GLY A 193 3.93 7.72 -2.41
C GLY A 193 2.52 7.79 -2.99
N ASN A 194 1.57 7.03 -2.44
CA ASN A 194 0.17 7.04 -2.85
C ASN A 194 -0.45 8.44 -2.70
N TYR A 195 -0.29 9.10 -1.55
CA TYR A 195 -0.85 10.44 -1.31
C TYR A 195 -0.17 11.53 -2.14
N ALA A 196 1.12 11.37 -2.44
CA ALA A 196 1.81 12.26 -3.37
C ALA A 196 1.22 12.12 -4.78
N LEU A 197 1.02 10.89 -5.27
CA LEU A 197 0.40 10.62 -6.57
C LEU A 197 -1.04 11.12 -6.65
N GLU A 198 -1.85 10.89 -5.62
CA GLU A 198 -3.23 11.40 -5.52
C GLU A 198 -3.30 12.93 -5.56
N ALA A 199 -2.31 13.61 -4.98
CA ALA A 199 -2.18 15.06 -5.03
C ALA A 199 -1.62 15.60 -6.35
N GLY A 200 -1.31 14.73 -7.32
CA GLY A 200 -0.77 15.10 -8.64
C GLY A 200 0.73 15.33 -8.64
N LEU A 201 1.43 15.00 -7.56
CA LEU A 201 2.90 15.02 -7.52
C LEU A 201 3.45 13.77 -8.22
N SER A 202 4.64 13.92 -8.80
CA SER A 202 5.45 12.81 -9.31
C SER A 202 6.60 12.54 -8.34
N PRO A 203 6.53 11.54 -7.43
CA PRO A 203 7.59 11.28 -6.47
C PRO A 203 8.99 11.27 -7.07
N ALA A 204 9.19 10.59 -8.18
CA ALA A 204 10.50 10.49 -8.85
C ALA A 204 11.03 11.83 -9.40
N LYS A 205 10.18 12.87 -9.56
CA LYS A 205 10.58 14.17 -10.15
C LYS A 205 10.48 15.30 -9.15
N ASP A 206 9.48 15.29 -8.27
CA ASP A 206 9.11 16.43 -7.44
C ASP A 206 9.67 16.32 -6.02
N ALA A 207 10.08 15.13 -5.57
CA ALA A 207 10.73 14.98 -4.27
C ALA A 207 12.14 15.59 -4.28
N LEU A 208 12.49 16.26 -3.18
CA LEU A 208 13.88 16.65 -2.92
C LEU A 208 14.74 15.41 -2.67
N GLU A 209 14.16 14.39 -2.02
CA GLU A 209 14.81 13.11 -1.77
C GLU A 209 13.75 12.01 -1.62
N LEU A 210 14.06 10.82 -2.08
CA LEU A 210 13.26 9.61 -1.92
C LEU A 210 14.00 8.54 -1.13
N GLU A 211 13.27 7.70 -0.42
CA GLU A 211 13.83 6.47 0.14
C GLU A 211 14.44 5.60 -0.96
N LYS A 212 15.49 4.87 -0.59
CA LYS A 212 16.05 3.82 -1.47
C LYS A 212 15.09 2.63 -1.53
N ALA A 213 14.90 2.08 -2.72
CA ALA A 213 14.08 0.88 -2.89
C ALA A 213 14.80 -0.39 -2.41
N GLN A 214 16.12 -0.47 -2.60
CA GLN A 214 16.90 -1.64 -2.22
C GLN A 214 16.92 -1.82 -0.70
N GLY A 215 16.48 -3.00 -0.23
CA GLY A 215 16.41 -3.32 1.20
C GLY A 215 15.31 -2.58 1.96
N ASN A 216 14.37 -1.95 1.26
CA ASN A 216 13.27 -1.22 1.85
C ASN A 216 12.23 -2.19 2.47
N PRO A 217 11.96 -2.11 3.79
CA PRO A 217 11.03 -3.03 4.46
C PRO A 217 9.55 -2.66 4.26
N TYR A 218 9.26 -1.58 3.55
CA TYR A 218 7.92 -1.02 3.41
C TYR A 218 7.26 -1.37 2.07
N ALA A 219 7.55 -2.57 1.54
CA ALA A 219 6.84 -3.06 0.37
C ALA A 219 5.35 -3.24 0.67
N ASN A 220 4.51 -2.81 -0.25
CA ASN A 220 3.06 -2.93 -0.19
C ASN A 220 2.62 -4.37 -0.46
N ILE A 221 1.63 -4.82 0.29
CA ILE A 221 1.23 -6.22 0.40
C ILE A 221 -0.26 -6.41 0.12
N LEU A 222 -0.60 -7.54 -0.51
CA LEU A 222 -1.96 -8.08 -0.52
C LEU A 222 -2.19 -8.85 0.77
N VAL A 223 -3.24 -8.51 1.49
CA VAL A 223 -3.58 -9.08 2.80
C VAL A 223 -4.97 -9.70 2.76
N THR A 224 -5.11 -10.86 3.39
CA THR A 224 -6.39 -11.56 3.59
C THR A 224 -6.51 -12.11 5.01
N THR A 225 -7.59 -12.80 5.32
CA THR A 225 -7.74 -13.48 6.61
C THR A 225 -7.13 -14.88 6.59
N PRO A 226 -6.76 -15.47 7.75
CA PRO A 226 -6.34 -16.87 7.83
C PRO A 226 -7.38 -17.85 7.27
N LYS A 227 -8.68 -17.50 7.34
CA LYS A 227 -9.76 -18.31 6.79
C LYS A 227 -9.72 -18.40 5.27
N LEU A 228 -9.30 -17.33 4.59
CA LEU A 228 -9.28 -17.22 3.13
C LEU A 228 -7.88 -17.43 2.53
N GLN A 229 -6.86 -17.73 3.33
CA GLN A 229 -5.48 -17.88 2.84
C GLN A 229 -5.33 -18.97 1.76
N ASP A 230 -6.20 -19.99 1.78
CA ASP A 230 -6.21 -21.09 0.82
C ASP A 230 -7.27 -20.95 -0.28
N ASP A 231 -8.02 -19.84 -0.29
CA ASP A 231 -8.98 -19.55 -1.36
C ASP A 231 -8.24 -19.45 -2.72
N PRO A 232 -8.66 -20.25 -3.73
CA PRO A 232 -7.98 -20.24 -5.04
C PRO A 232 -8.00 -18.88 -5.72
N ARG A 233 -9.02 -18.03 -5.46
CA ARG A 233 -9.11 -16.66 -6.00
C ARG A 233 -8.04 -15.74 -5.40
N ILE A 234 -7.77 -15.86 -4.09
CA ILE A 234 -6.68 -15.14 -3.41
C ILE A 234 -5.32 -15.57 -3.97
N LYS A 235 -5.11 -16.88 -4.12
CA LYS A 235 -3.87 -17.43 -4.69
C LYS A 235 -3.63 -16.97 -6.13
N GLN A 236 -4.71 -16.94 -6.93
CA GLN A 236 -4.63 -16.46 -8.31
C GLN A 236 -4.31 -14.95 -8.34
N LEU A 237 -5.00 -14.13 -7.54
CA LEU A 237 -4.71 -12.71 -7.44
C LEU A 237 -3.25 -12.44 -7.02
N ALA A 238 -2.76 -13.17 -6.01
CA ALA A 238 -1.37 -13.05 -5.54
C ALA A 238 -0.36 -13.38 -6.66
N LYS A 239 -0.64 -14.42 -7.45
CA LYS A 239 0.18 -14.80 -8.60
C LYS A 239 0.17 -13.72 -9.69
N ASP A 240 -1.00 -13.20 -10.02
CA ASP A 240 -1.16 -12.19 -11.08
C ASP A 240 -0.51 -10.87 -10.69
N LEU A 241 -0.64 -10.43 -9.44
CA LEU A 241 0.04 -9.25 -8.92
C LEU A 241 1.58 -9.34 -9.00
N ASN A 242 2.13 -10.54 -8.91
CA ASN A 242 3.57 -10.80 -9.01
C ASN A 242 3.98 -11.26 -10.41
N SER A 243 3.15 -11.04 -11.43
CA SER A 243 3.49 -11.39 -12.81
C SER A 243 4.47 -10.37 -13.44
N PRO A 244 5.29 -10.80 -14.42
CA PRO A 244 6.14 -9.89 -15.18
C PRO A 244 5.36 -8.78 -15.90
N GLU A 245 4.12 -9.06 -16.31
CA GLU A 245 3.24 -8.11 -16.99
C GLU A 245 2.84 -6.98 -16.04
N VAL A 246 2.49 -7.31 -14.79
CA VAL A 246 2.17 -6.29 -13.75
C VAL A 246 3.41 -5.50 -13.37
N ALA A 247 4.56 -6.15 -13.20
CA ALA A 247 5.83 -5.46 -12.94
C ALA A 247 6.18 -4.47 -14.05
N LYS A 248 5.99 -4.86 -15.31
CA LYS A 248 6.17 -3.98 -16.48
C LYS A 248 5.20 -2.82 -16.45
N PHE A 249 3.91 -3.08 -16.21
CA PHE A 249 2.89 -2.03 -16.09
C PHE A 249 3.25 -1.00 -15.02
N ILE A 250 3.65 -1.44 -13.82
CA ILE A 250 4.06 -0.56 -12.72
C ILE A 250 5.24 0.31 -13.16
N THR A 251 6.26 -0.29 -13.76
CA THR A 251 7.47 0.41 -14.20
C THR A 251 7.16 1.48 -15.25
N GLU A 252 6.35 1.14 -16.25
CA GLU A 252 6.00 2.04 -17.34
C GLU A 252 5.05 3.16 -16.90
N LYS A 253 4.04 2.82 -16.08
CA LYS A 253 3.02 3.78 -15.66
C LYS A 253 3.54 4.80 -14.66
N TYR A 254 4.33 4.36 -13.68
CA TYR A 254 4.73 5.21 -12.56
C TYR A 254 6.17 5.72 -12.65
N ALA A 255 6.95 5.26 -13.64
CA ALA A 255 8.27 5.81 -14.01
C ALA A 255 9.22 6.04 -12.79
N GLY A 256 9.29 5.06 -11.88
CA GLY A 256 10.13 5.12 -10.69
C GLY A 256 9.47 5.71 -9.45
N SER A 257 8.25 6.26 -9.56
CA SER A 257 7.46 6.71 -8.39
C SER A 257 6.85 5.52 -7.63
N VAL A 258 6.62 4.41 -8.30
CA VAL A 258 6.26 3.10 -7.75
C VAL A 258 7.19 2.07 -8.38
N ILE A 259 7.72 1.16 -7.56
CA ILE A 259 8.75 0.22 -7.97
C ILE A 259 8.26 -1.21 -7.68
N PRO A 260 8.12 -2.08 -8.68
CA PRO A 260 7.72 -3.46 -8.45
C PRO A 260 8.78 -4.17 -7.60
N VAL A 261 8.33 -5.05 -6.69
CA VAL A 261 9.23 -6.00 -6.03
C VAL A 261 9.74 -6.99 -7.09
N ALA A 262 11.04 -7.29 -7.08
CA ALA A 262 11.61 -8.24 -8.03
C ALA A 262 10.87 -9.58 -7.89
N VAL A 263 10.38 -10.08 -9.02
CA VAL A 263 9.84 -11.44 -9.12
C VAL A 263 11.05 -12.37 -9.16
N GLU A 264 11.26 -13.17 -8.11
CA GLU A 264 12.26 -14.23 -8.08
C GLU A 264 11.87 -15.41 -8.97
#